data_57f5edc21dbcb3be3a6cacb5b219bc2e
#
_entry.id   57f5edc21dbcb3be3a6cacb5b219bc2e
#
_cell.length_a   1.000
_cell.length_b   1.000
_cell.length_c   1.000
_cell.angle_alpha   90.00
_cell.angle_beta   90.00
_cell.angle_gamma   90.00
#
_symmetry.space_group_name_H-M   'P 1'
#
loop_
_entity.id
_entity.type
_entity.pdbx_description
1 polymer ?
#
loop_
_entity_poly.entity_id
_entity_poly.type
_entity_poly.pdbx_seq_one_letter_code
_entity_poly.pdbx_strand_id
1 'polypeptide(L)'
;MTVDVAALPAHEVVVDGCAISYRLVGEGRPLLLVMGLGADVSAWQDHVSVYSERFRCILVDNRGVGRSGKPAGPYSTMQMADDCARVVDAVASTPVAVVGISMGGAIAQELALRHPSLVRRLVLVSTWARCDGYLSEVFDHLRVAHEVLGPAQFAQLLQLRIWSSSYVSAHLQELQDARQGIGAVPVPDHAFAAQSAACISHDTLRRLSNVDAPTLVTAGREDCFTVLSHAEQVHSAIRGSQLEVFPGGHAHHWEHLEAFNDLTSAWLDERHQSPERGAEGGKPGRNERMV
;
A
#
# COMPACT_ATOMS: atom_id res chain seq x y z
N MET A 1 16.25 -2.49 16.97
CA MET A 1 15.45 -2.01 18.14
C MET A 1 13.99 -2.02 17.75
N THR A 2 13.10 -2.51 18.60
CA THR A 2 11.65 -2.48 18.32
C THR A 2 11.17 -1.02 18.41
N VAL A 3 10.62 -0.50 17.32
CA VAL A 3 10.01 0.84 17.28
C VAL A 3 8.59 0.75 17.84
N ASP A 4 8.23 1.59 18.79
CA ASP A 4 6.83 1.76 19.20
C ASP A 4 6.19 2.86 18.34
N VAL A 5 5.45 2.45 17.31
CA VAL A 5 4.81 3.39 16.37
C VAL A 5 3.80 4.28 17.07
N ALA A 6 3.08 3.78 18.07
CA ALA A 6 2.06 4.57 18.80
C ALA A 6 2.68 5.72 19.60
N ALA A 7 3.91 5.54 20.11
CA ALA A 7 4.65 6.53 20.89
C ALA A 7 5.38 7.59 20.02
N LEU A 8 5.51 7.38 18.71
CA LEU A 8 6.18 8.36 17.82
C LEU A 8 5.41 9.69 17.79
N PRO A 9 6.12 10.82 17.76
CA PRO A 9 5.51 12.13 17.58
C PRO A 9 4.67 12.19 16.30
N ALA A 10 3.44 12.65 16.42
CA ALA A 10 2.58 12.90 15.26
C ALA A 10 2.77 14.32 14.77
N HIS A 11 2.89 14.47 13.46
CA HIS A 11 2.90 15.71 12.71
C HIS A 11 1.65 15.77 11.84
N GLU A 12 1.34 16.94 11.30
CA GLU A 12 0.20 17.10 10.39
C GLU A 12 0.50 18.09 9.27
N VAL A 13 -0.17 17.90 8.15
CA VAL A 13 -0.28 18.85 7.04
C VAL A 13 -1.75 19.00 6.67
N VAL A 14 -2.18 20.21 6.36
CA VAL A 14 -3.59 20.44 5.94
C VAL A 14 -3.68 20.37 4.43
N VAL A 15 -4.57 19.51 3.94
CA VAL A 15 -4.86 19.31 2.52
C VAL A 15 -6.36 19.46 2.29
N ASP A 16 -6.76 20.48 1.53
CA ASP A 16 -8.16 20.81 1.25
C ASP A 16 -9.04 20.82 2.51
N GLY A 17 -8.52 21.45 3.59
CA GLY A 17 -9.23 21.57 4.86
C GLY A 17 -9.22 20.30 5.73
N CYS A 18 -8.58 19.22 5.30
CA CYS A 18 -8.40 18.00 6.07
C CYS A 18 -6.98 17.94 6.65
N ALA A 19 -6.84 17.81 7.97
CA ALA A 19 -5.56 17.55 8.58
C ALA A 19 -5.14 16.10 8.27
N ILE A 20 -3.97 15.91 7.67
CA ILE A 20 -3.38 14.59 7.39
C ILE A 20 -2.23 14.38 8.36
N SER A 21 -2.38 13.38 9.22
CA SER A 21 -1.39 13.03 10.24
C SER A 21 -0.34 12.10 9.68
N TYR A 22 0.89 12.30 10.09
CA TYR A 22 1.99 11.41 9.75
C TYR A 22 3.01 11.31 10.89
N ARG A 23 3.83 10.26 10.84
CA ARG A 23 4.94 10.04 11.76
C ARG A 23 6.22 9.80 10.98
N LEU A 24 7.35 10.13 11.61
CA LEU A 24 8.68 9.96 11.03
C LEU A 24 9.54 9.11 11.96
N VAL A 25 10.27 8.15 11.38
CA VAL A 25 11.22 7.31 12.12
C VAL A 25 12.32 6.79 11.20
N GLY A 26 13.52 6.62 11.76
CA GLY A 26 14.70 6.20 11.02
C GLY A 26 15.36 7.35 10.24
N GLU A 27 16.49 7.02 9.63
CA GLU A 27 17.32 7.93 8.84
C GLU A 27 17.60 7.32 7.46
N GLY A 28 18.10 8.12 6.53
CA GLY A 28 18.45 7.66 5.18
C GLY A 28 17.45 8.08 4.12
N ARG A 29 17.33 7.26 3.05
CA ARG A 29 16.43 7.58 1.94
C ARG A 29 14.96 7.52 2.36
N PRO A 30 14.12 8.47 1.89
CA PRO A 30 12.73 8.52 2.33
C PRO A 30 11.92 7.33 1.77
N LEU A 31 11.10 6.76 2.65
CA LEU A 31 10.18 5.65 2.38
C LEU A 31 8.78 6.02 2.88
N LEU A 32 7.82 6.15 1.98
CA LEU A 32 6.42 6.38 2.31
C LEU A 32 5.70 5.04 2.52
N LEU A 33 4.98 4.94 3.63
CA LEU A 33 4.23 3.75 4.04
C LEU A 33 2.74 4.09 4.11
N VAL A 34 1.93 3.45 3.24
CA VAL A 34 0.49 3.72 3.08
C VAL A 34 -0.31 2.46 3.37
N MET A 35 -1.12 2.49 4.43
CA MET A 35 -1.88 1.34 4.90
C MET A 35 -3.25 1.22 4.20
N GLY A 36 -3.89 0.07 4.36
CA GLY A 36 -5.16 -0.30 3.77
C GLY A 36 -6.39 0.30 4.43
N LEU A 37 -7.56 -0.16 4.00
CA LEU A 37 -8.89 0.26 4.46
C LEU A 37 -9.03 0.10 5.98
N GLY A 38 -9.43 1.16 6.65
CA GLY A 38 -9.74 1.17 8.08
C GLY A 38 -8.53 1.07 9.02
N ALA A 39 -7.31 0.92 8.50
CA ALA A 39 -6.10 0.77 9.30
C ALA A 39 -5.32 2.08 9.40
N ASP A 40 -4.75 2.35 10.57
CA ASP A 40 -3.88 3.48 10.85
C ASP A 40 -2.39 3.07 10.85
N VAL A 41 -1.51 4.02 11.14
CA VAL A 41 -0.06 3.81 11.13
C VAL A 41 0.42 2.73 12.11
N SER A 42 -0.34 2.36 13.14
CA SER A 42 0.06 1.31 14.09
C SER A 42 0.20 -0.07 13.42
N ALA A 43 -0.53 -0.30 12.33
CA ALA A 43 -0.44 -1.52 11.54
C ALA A 43 0.94 -1.72 10.87
N TRP A 44 1.80 -0.69 10.84
CA TRP A 44 3.17 -0.81 10.35
C TRP A 44 4.18 -1.27 11.41
N GLN A 45 3.74 -1.51 12.67
CA GLN A 45 4.58 -1.79 13.83
C GLN A 45 5.73 -2.78 13.54
N ASP A 46 5.41 -3.92 12.94
CA ASP A 46 6.38 -5.00 12.72
C ASP A 46 7.34 -4.71 11.56
N HIS A 47 6.82 -4.09 10.49
CA HIS A 47 7.62 -3.75 9.31
C HIS A 47 8.56 -2.57 9.56
N VAL A 48 8.07 -1.55 10.25
CA VAL A 48 8.81 -0.30 10.45
C VAL A 48 10.08 -0.51 11.28
N SER A 49 10.08 -1.49 12.20
CA SER A 49 11.26 -1.84 12.99
C SER A 49 12.44 -2.28 12.10
N VAL A 50 12.16 -2.91 10.96
CA VAL A 50 13.17 -3.32 9.97
C VAL A 50 13.47 -2.17 9.01
N TYR A 51 12.44 -1.54 8.46
CA TYR A 51 12.65 -0.47 7.46
C TYR A 51 13.39 0.73 8.02
N SER A 52 13.14 1.12 9.29
CA SER A 52 13.77 2.27 9.92
C SER A 52 15.28 2.14 10.16
N GLU A 53 15.83 0.95 10.04
CA GLU A 53 17.29 0.72 10.09
C GLU A 53 18.01 1.25 8.84
N ARG A 54 17.29 1.40 7.72
CA ARG A 54 17.84 1.77 6.41
C ARG A 54 17.17 2.97 5.76
N PHE A 55 15.94 3.26 6.17
CA PHE A 55 15.11 4.29 5.54
C PHE A 55 14.57 5.28 6.57
N ARG A 56 14.41 6.51 6.14
CA ARG A 56 13.56 7.47 6.83
C ARG A 56 12.11 7.18 6.47
N CYS A 57 11.43 6.44 7.31
CA CYS A 57 10.04 6.04 7.13
C CYS A 57 9.10 7.21 7.39
N ILE A 58 8.15 7.43 6.48
CA ILE A 58 7.07 8.41 6.55
C ILE A 58 5.77 7.58 6.62
N LEU A 59 5.18 7.48 7.80
CA LEU A 59 3.97 6.71 8.04
C LEU A 59 2.78 7.66 8.01
N VAL A 60 1.82 7.45 7.10
CA VAL A 60 0.66 8.32 6.92
C VAL A 60 -0.60 7.64 7.43
N ASP A 61 -1.34 8.33 8.30
CA ASP A 61 -2.75 8.01 8.54
C ASP A 61 -3.56 8.55 7.34
N ASN A 62 -4.17 7.67 6.55
CA ASN A 62 -5.06 8.11 5.48
C ASN A 62 -6.23 8.93 6.06
N ARG A 63 -6.82 9.85 5.26
CA ARG A 63 -8.06 10.51 5.68
C ARG A 63 -9.10 9.48 6.12
N GLY A 64 -9.78 9.74 7.23
CA GLY A 64 -10.77 8.83 7.79
C GLY A 64 -10.27 7.93 8.90
N VAL A 65 -8.96 7.77 9.12
CA VAL A 65 -8.39 6.88 10.14
C VAL A 65 -7.36 7.57 11.04
N GLY A 66 -6.97 6.90 12.10
CA GLY A 66 -5.92 7.32 13.02
C GLY A 66 -6.14 8.74 13.54
N ARG A 67 -5.10 9.57 13.48
CA ARG A 67 -5.13 10.98 13.87
C ARG A 67 -5.48 11.94 12.73
N SER A 68 -5.63 11.44 11.50
CA SER A 68 -6.07 12.26 10.38
C SER A 68 -7.52 12.70 10.53
N GLY A 69 -7.86 13.81 9.89
CA GLY A 69 -9.21 14.31 9.80
C GLY A 69 -10.17 13.28 9.18
N LYS A 70 -11.42 13.33 9.64
CA LYS A 70 -12.48 12.40 9.24
C LYS A 70 -13.67 13.16 8.66
N PRO A 71 -13.46 13.96 7.56
CA PRO A 71 -14.56 14.73 6.96
C PRO A 71 -15.65 13.79 6.44
N ALA A 72 -16.86 14.31 6.27
CA ALA A 72 -17.87 13.60 5.51
C ALA A 72 -17.37 13.36 4.08
N GLY A 73 -17.63 12.14 3.53
CA GLY A 73 -17.22 11.80 2.17
C GLY A 73 -17.92 12.65 1.07
N PRO A 74 -17.74 12.29 -0.19
CA PRO A 74 -17.02 11.08 -0.63
C PRO A 74 -15.50 11.23 -0.59
N TYR A 75 -14.79 10.09 -0.42
CA TYR A 75 -13.35 10.01 -0.62
C TYR A 75 -13.02 9.34 -1.96
N SER A 76 -11.78 9.49 -2.42
CA SER A 76 -11.26 8.74 -3.56
C SER A 76 -9.78 8.39 -3.34
N THR A 77 -9.31 7.33 -4.00
CA THR A 77 -7.87 6.97 -3.99
C THR A 77 -7.02 8.06 -4.62
N MET A 78 -7.54 8.79 -5.60
CA MET A 78 -6.89 9.99 -6.18
C MET A 78 -6.66 11.07 -5.14
N GLN A 79 -7.70 11.41 -4.37
CA GLN A 79 -7.62 12.42 -3.31
C GLN A 79 -6.62 11.99 -2.22
N MET A 80 -6.64 10.72 -1.82
CA MET A 80 -5.70 10.19 -0.83
C MET A 80 -4.26 10.15 -1.37
N ALA A 81 -4.06 9.98 -2.66
CA ALA A 81 -2.75 10.12 -3.30
C ALA A 81 -2.26 11.57 -3.27
N ASP A 82 -3.14 12.55 -3.50
CA ASP A 82 -2.79 13.98 -3.36
C ASP A 82 -2.47 14.33 -1.90
N ASP A 83 -3.15 13.73 -0.92
CA ASP A 83 -2.78 13.84 0.50
C ASP A 83 -1.35 13.34 0.76
N CYS A 84 -1.03 12.14 0.26
CA CYS A 84 0.31 11.56 0.37
C CYS A 84 1.36 12.46 -0.30
N ALA A 85 1.08 13.00 -1.48
CA ALA A 85 1.98 13.91 -2.18
C ALA A 85 2.29 15.16 -1.34
N ARG A 86 1.27 15.75 -0.69
CA ARG A 86 1.46 16.92 0.19
C ARG A 86 2.29 16.60 1.44
N VAL A 87 2.13 15.38 2.01
CA VAL A 87 2.99 14.94 3.11
C VAL A 87 4.44 14.78 2.62
N VAL A 88 4.65 14.15 1.47
CA VAL A 88 5.99 13.97 0.87
C VAL A 88 6.64 15.33 0.61
N ASP A 89 5.94 16.27 0.00
CA ASP A 89 6.44 17.63 -0.27
C ASP A 89 6.86 18.37 1.00
N ALA A 90 6.17 18.11 2.11
CA ALA A 90 6.48 18.76 3.40
C ALA A 90 7.74 18.20 4.07
N VAL A 91 8.12 16.93 3.80
CA VAL A 91 9.15 16.25 4.61
C VAL A 91 10.30 15.64 3.81
N ALA A 92 10.17 15.49 2.49
CA ALA A 92 11.19 14.88 1.64
C ALA A 92 11.70 15.89 0.60
N SER A 93 13.03 15.97 0.45
CA SER A 93 13.70 16.79 -0.57
C SER A 93 14.04 16.01 -1.85
N THR A 94 13.78 14.71 -1.87
CA THR A 94 14.08 13.78 -2.97
C THR A 94 12.92 12.84 -3.20
N PRO A 95 12.79 12.22 -4.38
CA PRO A 95 11.75 11.23 -4.62
C PRO A 95 11.79 10.09 -3.60
N VAL A 96 10.60 9.65 -3.16
CA VAL A 96 10.43 8.61 -2.14
C VAL A 96 10.27 7.24 -2.78
N ALA A 97 10.68 6.19 -2.07
CA ALA A 97 10.13 4.87 -2.31
C ALA A 97 8.76 4.76 -1.61
N VAL A 98 7.87 3.92 -2.12
CA VAL A 98 6.52 3.79 -1.59
C VAL A 98 6.19 2.30 -1.38
N VAL A 99 5.67 1.96 -0.21
CA VAL A 99 5.02 0.67 0.04
C VAL A 99 3.55 0.95 0.35
N GLY A 100 2.67 0.40 -0.47
CA GLY A 100 1.22 0.50 -0.29
C GLY A 100 0.57 -0.86 -0.16
N ILE A 101 -0.21 -1.06 0.91
CA ILE A 101 -0.91 -2.31 1.21
C ILE A 101 -2.40 -2.14 0.93
N SER A 102 -2.99 -3.05 0.14
CA SER A 102 -4.43 -3.10 -0.14
C SER A 102 -4.94 -1.77 -0.73
N MET A 103 -5.85 -1.05 -0.07
CA MET A 103 -6.24 0.31 -0.43
C MET A 103 -5.02 1.24 -0.54
N GLY A 104 -4.02 1.08 0.33
CA GLY A 104 -2.76 1.82 0.24
C GLY A 104 -2.00 1.54 -1.06
N GLY A 105 -2.09 0.33 -1.60
CA GLY A 105 -1.56 0.00 -2.93
C GLY A 105 -2.32 0.70 -4.05
N ALA A 106 -3.64 0.83 -3.94
CA ALA A 106 -4.46 1.60 -4.89
C ALA A 106 -4.12 3.11 -4.83
N ILE A 107 -3.90 3.65 -3.61
CA ILE A 107 -3.42 5.02 -3.40
C ILE A 107 -2.02 5.21 -4.01
N ALA A 108 -1.11 4.26 -3.80
CA ALA A 108 0.25 4.32 -4.32
C ALA A 108 0.30 4.28 -5.86
N GLN A 109 -0.61 3.54 -6.51
CA GLN A 109 -0.80 3.57 -7.97
C GLN A 109 -1.20 4.97 -8.44
N GLU A 110 -2.18 5.60 -7.81
CA GLU A 110 -2.59 6.97 -8.14
C GLU A 110 -1.47 7.98 -7.87
N LEU A 111 -0.71 7.81 -6.78
CA LEU A 111 0.44 8.66 -6.49
C LEU A 111 1.50 8.58 -7.61
N ALA A 112 1.84 7.37 -8.05
CA ALA A 112 2.80 7.17 -9.12
C ALA A 112 2.32 7.72 -10.47
N LEU A 113 1.01 7.68 -10.75
CA LEU A 113 0.40 8.20 -11.98
C LEU A 113 0.26 9.72 -11.98
N ARG A 114 -0.08 10.33 -10.86
CA ARG A 114 -0.39 11.76 -10.75
C ARG A 114 0.82 12.60 -10.37
N HIS A 115 1.75 12.02 -9.62
CA HIS A 115 2.96 12.65 -9.11
C HIS A 115 4.22 11.82 -9.42
N PRO A 116 4.49 11.47 -10.70
CA PRO A 116 5.56 10.52 -11.06
C PRO A 116 6.94 10.99 -10.59
N SER A 117 7.18 12.29 -10.52
CA SER A 117 8.46 12.85 -10.04
C SER A 117 8.70 12.64 -8.54
N LEU A 118 7.66 12.33 -7.77
CA LEU A 118 7.77 12.04 -6.33
C LEU A 118 8.09 10.58 -6.04
N VAL A 119 7.83 9.65 -6.98
CA VAL A 119 7.93 8.21 -6.72
C VAL A 119 9.18 7.63 -7.39
N ARG A 120 10.11 7.16 -6.57
CA ARG A 120 11.36 6.53 -7.04
C ARG A 120 11.21 5.03 -7.30
N ARG A 121 10.53 4.32 -6.41
CA ARG A 121 10.26 2.87 -6.47
C ARG A 121 8.93 2.57 -5.81
N LEU A 122 8.31 1.48 -6.22
CA LEU A 122 6.98 1.12 -5.78
C LEU A 122 6.92 -0.35 -5.36
N VAL A 123 6.33 -0.61 -4.20
CA VAL A 123 5.93 -1.94 -3.73
C VAL A 123 4.42 -1.92 -3.52
N LEU A 124 3.71 -2.75 -4.27
CA LEU A 124 2.25 -2.88 -4.25
C LEU A 124 1.87 -4.22 -3.64
N VAL A 125 1.26 -4.22 -2.46
CA VAL A 125 1.00 -5.41 -1.64
C VAL A 125 -0.50 -5.69 -1.61
N SER A 126 -0.93 -6.89 -2.02
CA SER A 126 -2.34 -7.33 -1.92
C SER A 126 -3.33 -6.29 -2.45
N THR A 127 -3.15 -5.80 -3.67
CA THR A 127 -3.93 -4.68 -4.24
C THR A 127 -4.54 -5.02 -5.59
N TRP A 128 -5.31 -4.11 -6.15
CA TRP A 128 -6.02 -4.24 -7.42
C TRP A 128 -5.86 -2.99 -8.27
N ALA A 129 -6.03 -3.12 -9.58
CA ALA A 129 -5.99 -2.01 -10.53
C ALA A 129 -7.38 -1.43 -10.82
N ARG A 130 -8.41 -2.26 -10.76
CA ARG A 130 -9.82 -1.87 -10.93
C ARG A 130 -10.68 -2.75 -10.04
N CYS A 131 -11.61 -2.12 -9.33
CA CYS A 131 -12.62 -2.84 -8.57
C CYS A 131 -13.57 -3.56 -9.55
N ASP A 132 -13.64 -4.88 -9.44
CA ASP A 132 -14.61 -5.70 -10.18
C ASP A 132 -15.85 -6.01 -9.32
N GLY A 133 -16.78 -6.80 -9.86
CA GLY A 133 -18.00 -7.16 -9.15
C GLY A 133 -17.72 -7.91 -7.84
N TYR A 134 -16.70 -8.79 -7.80
CA TYR A 134 -16.36 -9.51 -6.57
C TYR A 134 -15.84 -8.56 -5.48
N LEU A 135 -14.89 -7.70 -5.82
CA LEU A 135 -14.34 -6.73 -4.87
C LEU A 135 -15.39 -5.73 -4.40
N SER A 136 -16.29 -5.30 -5.28
CA SER A 136 -17.40 -4.41 -4.92
C SER A 136 -18.28 -5.02 -3.82
N GLU A 137 -18.66 -6.30 -3.98
CA GLU A 137 -19.42 -7.03 -2.96
C GLU A 137 -18.64 -7.21 -1.65
N VAL A 138 -17.33 -7.48 -1.72
CA VAL A 138 -16.47 -7.60 -0.53
C VAL A 138 -16.42 -6.28 0.23
N PHE A 139 -16.18 -5.15 -0.44
CA PHE A 139 -16.11 -3.84 0.22
C PHE A 139 -17.47 -3.38 0.77
N ASP A 140 -18.56 -3.61 0.05
CA ASP A 140 -19.91 -3.28 0.55
C ASP A 140 -20.29 -4.14 1.74
N HIS A 141 -19.96 -5.45 1.71
CA HIS A 141 -20.17 -6.33 2.84
C HIS A 141 -19.40 -5.88 4.08
N LEU A 142 -18.13 -5.48 3.93
CA LEU A 142 -17.34 -4.95 5.04
C LEU A 142 -17.91 -3.64 5.59
N ARG A 143 -18.40 -2.75 4.72
CA ARG A 143 -19.07 -1.52 5.13
C ARG A 143 -20.30 -1.81 6.00
N VAL A 144 -21.17 -2.71 5.52
CA VAL A 144 -22.36 -3.11 6.27
C VAL A 144 -21.97 -3.80 7.59
N ALA A 145 -20.99 -4.69 7.54
CA ALA A 145 -20.52 -5.38 8.75
C ALA A 145 -19.93 -4.40 9.78
N HIS A 146 -19.21 -3.36 9.34
CA HIS A 146 -18.67 -2.35 10.23
C HIS A 146 -19.77 -1.56 10.96
N GLU A 147 -20.87 -1.24 10.27
CA GLU A 147 -22.01 -0.49 10.83
C GLU A 147 -22.82 -1.33 11.85
N VAL A 148 -22.91 -2.67 11.67
CA VAL A 148 -23.82 -3.50 12.46
C VAL A 148 -23.13 -4.39 13.48
N LEU A 149 -21.85 -4.67 13.35
CA LEU A 149 -21.08 -5.51 14.26
C LEU A 149 -20.35 -4.66 15.29
N GLY A 150 -20.24 -5.18 16.51
CA GLY A 150 -19.30 -4.58 17.48
C GLY A 150 -17.84 -4.79 17.04
N PRO A 151 -16.90 -3.98 17.60
CA PRO A 151 -15.50 -3.98 17.15
C PRO A 151 -14.83 -5.36 17.15
N ALA A 152 -15.08 -6.18 18.19
CA ALA A 152 -14.50 -7.52 18.29
C ALA A 152 -15.05 -8.50 17.23
N GLN A 153 -16.35 -8.42 16.93
CA GLN A 153 -16.96 -9.26 15.89
C GLN A 153 -16.52 -8.82 14.47
N PHE A 154 -16.42 -7.51 14.24
CA PHE A 154 -15.88 -6.99 12.99
C PHE A 154 -14.43 -7.41 12.80
N ALA A 155 -13.59 -7.30 13.83
CA ALA A 155 -12.21 -7.78 13.80
C ALA A 155 -12.12 -9.28 13.52
N GLN A 156 -13.01 -10.09 14.09
CA GLN A 156 -13.07 -11.53 13.82
C GLN A 156 -13.41 -11.80 12.34
N LEU A 157 -14.40 -11.09 11.79
CA LEU A 157 -14.76 -11.20 10.38
C LEU A 157 -13.57 -10.85 9.50
N LEU A 158 -12.90 -9.74 9.81
CA LEU A 158 -11.75 -9.26 9.05
C LEU A 158 -10.59 -10.25 9.11
N GLN A 159 -10.25 -10.77 10.30
CA GLN A 159 -9.21 -11.78 10.47
C GLN A 159 -9.44 -13.03 9.61
N LEU A 160 -10.68 -13.51 9.50
CA LEU A 160 -11.02 -14.66 8.64
C LEU A 160 -10.94 -14.34 7.13
N ARG A 161 -10.80 -13.08 6.75
CA ARG A 161 -10.65 -12.64 5.36
C ARG A 161 -9.21 -12.34 4.97
N ILE A 162 -8.41 -11.87 5.94
CA ILE A 162 -7.04 -11.42 5.64
C ILE A 162 -5.98 -12.50 5.89
N TRP A 163 -6.19 -13.39 6.87
CA TRP A 163 -5.24 -14.46 7.18
C TRP A 163 -5.59 -15.75 6.43
N SER A 164 -4.55 -16.53 6.10
CA SER A 164 -4.77 -17.89 5.58
C SER A 164 -5.39 -18.81 6.63
N SER A 165 -6.06 -19.86 6.21
CA SER A 165 -6.67 -20.83 7.12
C SER A 165 -5.65 -21.55 8.01
N SER A 166 -4.45 -21.79 7.47
CA SER A 166 -3.32 -22.38 8.20
C SER A 166 -2.81 -21.45 9.29
N TYR A 167 -2.65 -20.15 8.98
CA TYR A 167 -2.23 -19.15 9.95
C TYR A 167 -3.24 -18.99 11.09
N VAL A 168 -4.52 -18.86 10.76
CA VAL A 168 -5.60 -18.78 11.77
C VAL A 168 -5.57 -19.99 12.69
N SER A 169 -5.38 -21.19 12.16
CA SER A 169 -5.35 -22.44 12.95
C SER A 169 -4.14 -22.50 13.88
N ALA A 170 -2.98 -22.02 13.42
CA ALA A 170 -1.73 -22.04 14.20
C ALA A 170 -1.68 -20.94 15.26
N HIS A 171 -2.32 -19.78 15.06
CA HIS A 171 -2.23 -18.58 15.89
C HIS A 171 -3.58 -18.18 16.51
N LEU A 172 -4.50 -19.15 16.69
CA LEU A 172 -5.88 -18.87 17.10
C LEU A 172 -5.96 -18.06 18.40
N GLN A 173 -5.16 -18.42 19.42
CA GLN A 173 -5.18 -17.73 20.70
C GLN A 173 -4.69 -16.29 20.58
N GLU A 174 -3.58 -16.05 19.87
CA GLU A 174 -3.02 -14.71 19.64
C GLU A 174 -4.02 -13.80 18.92
N LEU A 175 -4.71 -14.34 17.91
CA LEU A 175 -5.74 -13.62 17.17
C LEU A 175 -6.96 -13.31 18.03
N GLN A 176 -7.33 -14.22 18.94
CA GLN A 176 -8.42 -13.99 19.90
C GLN A 176 -8.06 -12.89 20.91
N ASP A 177 -6.84 -12.92 21.44
CA ASP A 177 -6.34 -11.92 22.38
C ASP A 177 -6.24 -10.53 21.71
N ALA A 178 -5.75 -10.46 20.48
CA ALA A 178 -5.69 -9.23 19.70
C ALA A 178 -7.07 -8.57 19.51
N ARG A 179 -8.15 -9.35 19.37
CA ARG A 179 -9.53 -8.81 19.27
C ARG A 179 -9.98 -8.08 20.53
N GLN A 180 -9.49 -8.48 21.70
CA GLN A 180 -9.85 -7.83 22.97
C GLN A 180 -9.18 -6.47 23.14
N GLY A 181 -8.04 -6.25 22.46
CA GLY A 181 -7.31 -4.98 22.45
C GLY A 181 -7.80 -3.98 21.38
N ILE A 182 -8.66 -4.42 20.46
CA ILE A 182 -9.18 -3.55 19.39
C ILE A 182 -10.20 -2.57 19.95
N GLY A 183 -9.93 -1.28 19.87
CA GLY A 183 -10.95 -0.28 20.18
C GLY A 183 -10.49 1.00 20.84
N ALA A 184 -9.20 1.29 20.90
CA ALA A 184 -8.75 2.54 21.52
C ALA A 184 -9.23 3.79 20.72
N VAL A 185 -9.33 3.73 19.39
CA VAL A 185 -9.93 4.79 18.54
C VAL A 185 -10.68 4.12 17.38
N PRO A 186 -11.98 3.86 17.51
CA PRO A 186 -12.74 3.26 16.43
C PRO A 186 -12.79 4.21 15.22
N VAL A 187 -12.71 3.64 14.02
CA VAL A 187 -12.97 4.37 12.79
C VAL A 187 -14.47 4.69 12.75
N PRO A 188 -14.90 5.96 12.59
CA PRO A 188 -16.32 6.27 12.48
C PRO A 188 -16.94 5.62 11.22
N ASP A 189 -18.20 5.18 11.33
CA ASP A 189 -18.90 4.50 10.24
C ASP A 189 -18.90 5.29 8.93
N HIS A 190 -19.14 6.60 9.00
CA HIS A 190 -19.13 7.47 7.81
C HIS A 190 -17.75 7.51 7.15
N ALA A 191 -16.66 7.43 7.91
CA ALA A 191 -15.31 7.46 7.38
C ALA A 191 -14.92 6.11 6.77
N PHE A 192 -15.29 4.99 7.43
CA PHE A 192 -15.11 3.65 6.88
C PHE A 192 -15.91 3.47 5.58
N ALA A 193 -17.17 3.93 5.57
CA ALA A 193 -18.02 3.91 4.38
C ALA A 193 -17.42 4.75 3.23
N ALA A 194 -16.86 5.94 3.54
CA ALA A 194 -16.22 6.78 2.54
C ALA A 194 -14.94 6.16 1.96
N GLN A 195 -14.12 5.48 2.79
CA GLN A 195 -12.96 4.72 2.32
C GLN A 195 -13.39 3.50 1.49
N SER A 196 -14.44 2.76 1.91
CA SER A 196 -14.99 1.63 1.13
C SER A 196 -15.47 2.10 -0.25
N ALA A 197 -16.17 3.23 -0.32
CA ALA A 197 -16.59 3.82 -1.59
C ALA A 197 -15.40 4.22 -2.48
N ALA A 198 -14.30 4.72 -1.88
CA ALA A 198 -13.07 5.01 -2.61
C ALA A 198 -12.43 3.73 -3.18
N CYS A 199 -12.46 2.62 -2.43
CA CYS A 199 -12.00 1.31 -2.92
C CYS A 199 -12.86 0.82 -4.11
N ILE A 200 -14.18 0.93 -4.01
CA ILE A 200 -15.11 0.50 -5.06
C ILE A 200 -14.95 1.34 -6.33
N SER A 201 -14.73 2.64 -6.20
CA SER A 201 -14.58 3.54 -7.34
C SER A 201 -13.19 3.54 -7.99
N HIS A 202 -12.21 2.83 -7.41
CA HIS A 202 -10.84 2.80 -7.91
C HIS A 202 -10.72 2.11 -9.27
N ASP A 203 -10.17 2.83 -10.26
CA ASP A 203 -9.81 2.29 -11.59
C ASP A 203 -8.57 2.99 -12.15
N THR A 204 -7.44 2.32 -12.09
CA THR A 204 -6.17 2.73 -12.71
C THR A 204 -5.79 1.85 -13.89
N LEU A 205 -6.51 0.75 -14.15
CA LEU A 205 -6.08 -0.34 -15.03
C LEU A 205 -5.55 0.15 -16.39
N ARG A 206 -6.26 1.07 -17.04
CA ARG A 206 -5.87 1.59 -18.36
C ARG A 206 -4.71 2.57 -18.30
N ARG A 207 -4.38 3.08 -17.11
CA ARG A 207 -3.35 4.11 -16.90
C ARG A 207 -2.05 3.53 -16.36
N LEU A 208 -2.05 2.30 -15.82
CA LEU A 208 -0.88 1.68 -15.19
C LEU A 208 0.32 1.51 -16.12
N SER A 209 0.10 1.44 -17.44
CA SER A 209 1.19 1.44 -18.43
C SER A 209 2.03 2.73 -18.43
N ASN A 210 1.55 3.80 -17.79
CA ASN A 210 2.25 5.08 -17.61
C ASN A 210 3.03 5.18 -16.29
N VAL A 211 3.05 4.12 -15.48
CA VAL A 211 3.90 4.07 -14.28
C VAL A 211 5.34 3.81 -14.71
N ASP A 212 6.21 4.80 -14.48
CA ASP A 212 7.64 4.71 -14.83
C ASP A 212 8.49 4.16 -13.67
N ALA A 213 8.00 4.24 -12.42
CA ALA A 213 8.72 3.76 -11.25
C ALA A 213 8.89 2.23 -11.30
N PRO A 214 10.11 1.69 -11.10
CA PRO A 214 10.31 0.26 -10.91
C PRO A 214 9.36 -0.27 -9.84
N THR A 215 8.56 -1.29 -10.19
CA THR A 215 7.45 -1.76 -9.35
C THR A 215 7.60 -3.23 -9.02
N LEU A 216 7.50 -3.56 -7.74
CA LEU A 216 7.31 -4.91 -7.20
C LEU A 216 5.84 -5.06 -6.77
N VAL A 217 5.20 -6.10 -7.25
CA VAL A 217 3.86 -6.50 -6.82
C VAL A 217 4.00 -7.74 -5.95
N THR A 218 3.35 -7.79 -4.79
CA THR A 218 3.31 -8.99 -3.95
C THR A 218 1.89 -9.40 -3.64
N ALA A 219 1.63 -10.71 -3.58
CA ALA A 219 0.31 -11.27 -3.31
C ALA A 219 0.41 -12.56 -2.49
N GLY A 220 -0.62 -12.84 -1.70
CA GLY A 220 -0.82 -14.14 -1.07
C GLY A 220 -1.53 -15.10 -2.02
N ARG A 221 -1.07 -16.34 -2.08
CA ARG A 221 -1.67 -17.39 -2.93
C ARG A 221 -3.10 -17.73 -2.50
N GLU A 222 -3.36 -17.65 -1.20
CA GLU A 222 -4.63 -17.97 -0.57
C GLU A 222 -5.47 -16.71 -0.25
N ASP A 223 -5.08 -15.55 -0.80
CA ASP A 223 -5.82 -14.31 -0.61
C ASP A 223 -7.24 -14.45 -1.16
N CYS A 224 -8.21 -14.46 -0.27
CA CYS A 224 -9.63 -14.49 -0.60
C CYS A 224 -10.29 -13.09 -0.57
N PHE A 225 -9.50 -12.05 -0.30
CA PHE A 225 -9.95 -10.66 -0.32
C PHE A 225 -9.64 -10.03 -1.68
N THR A 226 -8.36 -9.80 -1.97
CA THR A 226 -7.87 -9.42 -3.30
C THR A 226 -7.20 -10.64 -3.94
N VAL A 227 -8.01 -11.47 -4.58
CA VAL A 227 -7.55 -12.75 -5.12
C VAL A 227 -6.36 -12.57 -6.09
N LEU A 228 -5.52 -13.60 -6.20
CA LEU A 228 -4.25 -13.54 -6.94
C LEU A 228 -4.38 -12.91 -8.34
N SER A 229 -5.50 -13.14 -9.05
CA SER A 229 -5.72 -12.56 -10.37
C SER A 229 -5.75 -11.03 -10.40
N HIS A 230 -6.08 -10.36 -9.28
CA HIS A 230 -5.99 -8.90 -9.20
C HIS A 230 -4.53 -8.44 -9.21
N ALA A 231 -3.65 -9.12 -8.48
CA ALA A 231 -2.21 -8.82 -8.49
C ALA A 231 -1.58 -9.13 -9.86
N GLU A 232 -1.98 -10.23 -10.50
CA GLU A 232 -1.57 -10.57 -11.88
C GLU A 232 -2.01 -9.51 -12.88
N GLN A 233 -3.21 -8.94 -12.70
CA GLN A 233 -3.70 -7.84 -13.52
C GLN A 233 -2.88 -6.57 -13.33
N VAL A 234 -2.54 -6.21 -12.08
CA VAL A 234 -1.65 -5.06 -11.79
C VAL A 234 -0.27 -5.28 -12.43
N HIS A 235 0.33 -6.46 -12.21
CA HIS A 235 1.62 -6.82 -12.78
C HIS A 235 1.62 -6.74 -14.31
N SER A 236 0.63 -7.31 -14.96
CA SER A 236 0.50 -7.30 -16.42
C SER A 236 0.33 -5.89 -17.00
N ALA A 237 -0.27 -4.97 -16.22
CA ALA A 237 -0.53 -3.59 -16.66
C ALA A 237 0.66 -2.65 -16.47
N ILE A 238 1.59 -2.93 -15.54
CA ILE A 238 2.78 -2.12 -15.28
C ILE A 238 3.98 -2.72 -16.00
N ARG A 239 4.51 -1.99 -16.97
CA ARG A 239 5.65 -2.46 -17.78
C ARG A 239 6.90 -2.67 -16.91
N GLY A 240 7.49 -3.86 -17.00
CA GLY A 240 8.73 -4.19 -16.30
C GLY A 240 8.57 -4.37 -14.79
N SER A 241 7.34 -4.45 -14.29
CA SER A 241 7.12 -4.84 -12.89
C SER A 241 7.56 -6.28 -12.61
N GLN A 242 7.75 -6.61 -11.35
CA GLN A 242 7.97 -7.98 -10.88
C GLN A 242 6.79 -8.41 -10.03
N LEU A 243 6.44 -9.70 -10.07
CA LEU A 243 5.40 -10.28 -9.22
C LEU A 243 6.01 -11.37 -8.35
N GLU A 244 5.86 -11.23 -7.04
CA GLU A 244 6.22 -12.26 -6.06
C GLU A 244 4.96 -12.78 -5.36
N VAL A 245 4.77 -14.10 -5.38
CA VAL A 245 3.59 -14.76 -4.80
C VAL A 245 4.01 -15.56 -3.57
N PHE A 246 3.67 -15.07 -2.40
CA PHE A 246 3.90 -15.75 -1.14
C PHE A 246 2.84 -16.83 -0.89
N PRO A 247 3.13 -17.86 -0.10
CA PRO A 247 2.07 -18.59 0.60
C PRO A 247 1.25 -17.62 1.46
N GLY A 248 0.06 -18.06 1.92
CA GLY A 248 -0.72 -17.23 2.83
C GLY A 248 -1.82 -16.40 2.17
N GLY A 249 -2.54 -15.64 3.01
CA GLY A 249 -3.71 -14.85 2.64
C GLY A 249 -3.38 -13.41 2.23
N HIS A 250 -4.36 -12.53 2.41
CA HIS A 250 -4.22 -11.09 2.19
C HIS A 250 -3.09 -10.48 3.02
N ALA A 251 -2.91 -11.02 4.23
CA ALA A 251 -1.88 -10.63 5.18
C ALA A 251 -0.55 -11.41 5.02
N HIS A 252 -0.25 -11.95 3.83
CA HIS A 252 0.98 -12.71 3.57
C HIS A 252 2.25 -11.98 4.05
N HIS A 253 2.26 -10.66 4.01
CA HIS A 253 3.37 -9.84 4.46
C HIS A 253 3.61 -9.90 5.99
N TRP A 254 2.58 -10.24 6.78
CA TRP A 254 2.71 -10.56 8.20
C TRP A 254 2.91 -12.07 8.43
N GLU A 255 2.22 -12.94 7.66
CA GLU A 255 2.40 -14.39 7.77
C GLU A 255 3.83 -14.83 7.48
N HIS A 256 4.53 -14.09 6.61
CA HIS A 256 5.92 -14.32 6.21
C HIS A 256 6.79 -13.09 6.43
N LEU A 257 6.68 -12.48 7.62
CA LEU A 257 7.21 -11.16 7.95
C LEU A 257 8.70 -10.98 7.60
N GLU A 258 9.56 -11.92 8.00
CA GLU A 258 11.01 -11.87 7.76
C GLU A 258 11.31 -11.90 6.25
N ALA A 259 10.80 -12.91 5.55
CA ALA A 259 11.03 -13.06 4.11
C ALA A 259 10.48 -11.88 3.29
N PHE A 260 9.31 -11.35 3.69
CA PHE A 260 8.72 -10.17 3.07
C PHE A 260 9.57 -8.91 3.30
N ASN A 261 10.01 -8.67 4.54
CA ASN A 261 10.83 -7.52 4.87
C ASN A 261 12.20 -7.56 4.19
N ASP A 262 12.82 -8.74 4.09
CA ASP A 262 14.10 -8.93 3.40
C ASP A 262 13.97 -8.62 1.91
N LEU A 263 12.98 -9.21 1.23
CA LEU A 263 12.70 -8.98 -0.19
C LEU A 263 12.45 -7.50 -0.46
N THR A 264 11.53 -6.89 0.29
CA THR A 264 11.12 -5.51 0.04
C THR A 264 12.21 -4.51 0.43
N SER A 265 12.97 -4.75 1.50
CA SER A 265 14.12 -3.91 1.85
C SER A 265 15.20 -3.95 0.78
N ALA A 266 15.53 -5.13 0.24
CA ALA A 266 16.46 -5.26 -0.86
C ALA A 266 15.96 -4.53 -2.12
N TRP A 267 14.68 -4.73 -2.49
CA TRP A 267 14.06 -4.05 -3.62
C TRP A 267 14.09 -2.52 -3.48
N LEU A 268 13.75 -1.99 -2.31
CA LEU A 268 13.70 -0.56 -2.03
C LEU A 268 15.08 0.09 -1.99
N ASP A 269 16.13 -0.69 -1.65
CA ASP A 269 17.51 -0.20 -1.53
C ASP A 269 18.26 -0.19 -2.86
N GLU A 270 17.86 -0.98 -3.85
CA GLU A 270 18.53 -1.02 -5.15
C GLU A 270 18.65 0.38 -5.76
N ARG A 271 19.86 0.72 -6.22
CA ARG A 271 20.11 1.94 -6.99
C ARG A 271 19.40 1.80 -8.33
N HIS A 272 18.68 2.82 -8.75
CA HIS A 272 18.00 2.86 -10.03
C HIS A 272 19.01 2.58 -11.15
N GLN A 273 19.00 1.38 -11.73
CA GLN A 273 19.59 1.11 -13.01
C GLN A 273 18.56 1.58 -14.05
N SER A 274 18.73 2.79 -14.57
CA SER A 274 18.02 3.17 -15.79
C SER A 274 18.37 2.12 -16.85
N PRO A 275 17.39 1.53 -17.56
CA PRO A 275 17.72 0.73 -18.73
C PRO A 275 18.51 1.62 -19.65
N GLU A 276 19.77 1.24 -19.96
CA GLU A 276 20.55 1.90 -20.99
C GLU A 276 19.69 1.95 -22.26
N ARG A 277 19.33 3.13 -22.67
CA ARG A 277 18.74 3.32 -24.01
C ARG A 277 19.81 2.87 -24.97
N GLY A 278 19.64 1.67 -25.51
CA GLY A 278 20.51 1.11 -26.53
C GLY A 278 20.71 2.15 -27.62
N ALA A 279 21.94 2.63 -27.77
CA ALA A 279 22.36 3.46 -28.87
C ALA A 279 22.36 2.58 -30.12
N GLU A 280 21.20 2.36 -30.75
CA GLU A 280 21.14 1.90 -32.13
C GLU A 280 21.45 3.08 -33.04
N GLY A 281 22.73 3.26 -33.29
CA GLY A 281 23.30 4.18 -34.27
C GLY A 281 24.28 3.47 -35.18
N GLY A 282 23.93 2.32 -35.75
CA GLY A 282 24.65 1.67 -36.83
C GLY A 282 24.26 2.29 -38.17
N LYS A 283 25.10 3.17 -38.71
CA LYS A 283 25.00 3.65 -40.13
C LYS A 283 25.12 2.47 -41.09
N PRO A 284 24.29 2.37 -42.14
CA PRO A 284 24.50 1.36 -43.18
C PRO A 284 25.72 1.78 -44.05
N GLY A 285 26.74 0.95 -44.02
CA GLY A 285 27.89 1.04 -44.91
C GLY A 285 27.45 0.91 -46.37
N ARG A 286 27.81 1.89 -47.21
CA ARG A 286 27.75 1.80 -48.66
C ARG A 286 28.65 0.66 -49.12
N ASN A 287 28.09 -0.31 -49.79
CA ASN A 287 28.82 -1.23 -50.63
C ASN A 287 28.86 -0.68 -52.03
N GLU A 288 30.04 -0.19 -52.43
CA GLU A 288 30.39 0.07 -53.83
C GLU A 288 30.54 -1.26 -54.57
N ARG A 289 29.93 -1.32 -55.73
CA ARG A 289 30.14 -2.38 -56.74
C ARG A 289 31.52 -2.21 -57.37
N MET A 290 32.18 -3.32 -57.58
CA MET A 290 33.06 -3.46 -58.74
C MET A 290 33.09 -4.90 -59.24
N VAL A 291 32.76 -5.04 -60.54
CA VAL A 291 32.99 -6.08 -61.55
C VAL A 291 32.25 -7.39 -61.36
#